data_6f125bbdb51ff57089d7c24e7b6cf49b
#
_entry.id   6f125bbdb51ff57089d7c24e7b6cf49b
#
_cell.length_a   1.000
_cell.length_b   1.000
_cell.length_c   1.000
_cell.angle_alpha   90.00
_cell.angle_beta   90.00
_cell.angle_gamma   90.00
#
_symmetry.space_group_name_H-M   'P 1'
#
loop_
_entity.id
_entity.type
_entity.pdbx_description
1 polymer ?
#
loop_
_entity_poly.entity_id
_entity_poly.type
_entity_poly.pdbx_seq_one_letter_code
_entity_poly.pdbx_strand_id
1 'polypeptide(L)'
;MSAIVARNLSKKYGGKPALDEVSFSIEPGRIVGLIGPNGAGKTTALKAILGLTAFEGELSVLGQDPRVARDKLMNEVCFIADVAILPRWIRVSQAIDFVEGVHPRFSRAKCEAFLARTKLHAKQRVREMSKGMIVQLHLALVMAIDAKVLVLDEPTLGLDIL
;
A
#
# COMPACT_ATOMS: atom_id res chain seq x y z
N MET A 1 -2.86 -19.19 11.20
CA MET A 1 -3.88 -18.61 10.28
C MET A 1 -3.15 -17.74 9.28
N SER A 2 -3.30 -18.01 8.01
CA SER A 2 -2.66 -17.24 6.94
C SER A 2 -3.16 -15.79 6.92
N ALA A 3 -2.28 -14.84 6.60
CA ALA A 3 -2.63 -13.43 6.50
C ALA A 3 -3.48 -13.14 5.25
N ILE A 4 -3.18 -13.83 4.14
CA ILE A 4 -3.95 -13.73 2.90
C ILE A 4 -4.12 -15.14 2.33
N VAL A 5 -5.33 -15.45 1.86
CA VAL A 5 -5.64 -16.71 1.17
C VAL A 5 -6.48 -16.40 -0.06
N ALA A 6 -6.05 -16.84 -1.22
CA ALA A 6 -6.80 -16.78 -2.47
C ALA A 6 -7.03 -18.21 -3.00
N ARG A 7 -8.23 -18.48 -3.50
CA ARG A 7 -8.60 -19.74 -4.16
C ARG A 7 -9.38 -19.43 -5.43
N ASN A 8 -8.85 -19.91 -6.55
CA ASN A 8 -9.44 -19.73 -7.89
C ASN A 8 -9.80 -18.27 -8.18
N LEU A 9 -8.93 -17.35 -7.71
CA LEU A 9 -9.15 -15.91 -7.86
C LEU A 9 -9.08 -15.55 -9.33
N SER A 10 -10.17 -15.02 -9.87
CA SER A 10 -10.29 -14.68 -11.28
C SER A 10 -10.84 -13.25 -11.47
N LYS A 11 -10.35 -12.57 -12.51
CA LYS A 11 -10.80 -11.24 -12.89
C LYS A 11 -10.64 -11.03 -14.38
N LYS A 12 -11.69 -10.55 -15.04
CA LYS A 12 -11.68 -10.18 -16.46
C LYS A 12 -11.99 -8.70 -16.63
N TYR A 13 -11.34 -8.07 -17.62
CA TYR A 13 -11.64 -6.73 -18.09
C TYR A 13 -12.00 -6.80 -19.58
N GLY A 14 -13.22 -6.41 -19.95
CA GLY A 14 -13.68 -6.48 -21.33
C GLY A 14 -13.52 -7.88 -21.94
N GLY A 15 -13.79 -8.93 -21.17
CA GLY A 15 -13.67 -10.33 -21.60
C GLY A 15 -12.22 -10.89 -21.55
N LYS A 16 -11.19 -10.07 -21.39
CA LYS A 16 -9.79 -10.52 -21.30
C LYS A 16 -9.45 -10.87 -19.83
N PRO A 17 -8.89 -12.06 -19.55
CA PRO A 17 -8.49 -12.43 -18.21
C PRO A 17 -7.28 -11.58 -17.77
N ALA A 18 -7.40 -10.97 -16.59
CA ALA A 18 -6.30 -10.30 -15.88
C ALA A 18 -5.80 -11.18 -14.72
N LEU A 19 -6.70 -11.97 -14.11
CA LEU A 19 -6.40 -13.06 -13.21
C LEU A 19 -7.21 -14.27 -13.69
N ASP A 20 -6.61 -15.45 -13.68
CA ASP A 20 -7.23 -16.68 -14.15
C ASP A 20 -6.94 -17.83 -13.16
N GLU A 21 -7.95 -18.14 -12.34
CA GLU A 21 -7.95 -19.20 -11.31
C GLU A 21 -6.70 -19.21 -10.39
N VAL A 22 -6.20 -18.03 -10.03
CA VAL A 22 -4.99 -17.89 -9.22
C VAL A 22 -5.26 -18.30 -7.78
N SER A 23 -4.44 -19.21 -7.23
CA SER A 23 -4.53 -19.67 -5.85
C SER A 23 -3.19 -19.52 -5.15
N PHE A 24 -3.21 -18.89 -3.95
CA PHE A 24 -2.01 -18.74 -3.11
C PHE A 24 -2.39 -18.52 -1.64
N SER A 25 -1.40 -18.70 -0.77
CA SER A 25 -1.52 -18.38 0.66
C SER A 25 -0.27 -17.66 1.13
N ILE A 26 -0.46 -16.64 1.95
CA ILE A 26 0.62 -15.86 2.56
C ILE A 26 0.48 -15.93 4.07
N GLU A 27 1.51 -16.44 4.73
CA GLU A 27 1.55 -16.51 6.19
C GLU A 27 2.00 -15.18 6.80
N PRO A 28 1.63 -14.88 8.06
CA PRO A 28 2.10 -13.69 8.77
C PRO A 28 3.64 -13.66 8.85
N GLY A 29 4.18 -12.43 8.86
CA GLY A 29 5.64 -12.21 8.97
C GLY A 29 6.42 -12.54 7.71
N ARG A 30 5.76 -12.70 6.56
CA ARG A 30 6.41 -12.95 5.26
C ARG A 30 6.44 -11.68 4.41
N ILE A 31 7.54 -11.52 3.68
CA ILE A 31 7.66 -10.57 2.58
C ILE A 31 7.52 -11.37 1.29
N VAL A 32 6.55 -11.00 0.46
CA VAL A 32 6.22 -11.70 -0.79
C VAL A 32 6.30 -10.73 -1.95
N GLY A 33 7.06 -11.08 -2.99
CA GLY A 33 7.16 -10.33 -4.23
C GLY A 33 6.26 -10.92 -5.32
N LEU A 34 5.45 -10.09 -5.96
CA LEU A 34 4.74 -10.45 -7.18
C LEU A 34 5.63 -10.11 -8.38
N ILE A 35 6.12 -11.13 -9.07
CA ILE A 35 7.03 -10.99 -10.21
C ILE A 35 6.30 -11.37 -11.48
N GLY A 36 6.51 -10.62 -12.54
CA GLY A 36 5.94 -10.89 -13.86
C GLY A 36 6.01 -9.67 -14.78
N PRO A 37 5.79 -9.85 -16.08
CA PRO A 37 5.79 -8.76 -17.05
C PRO A 37 4.66 -7.75 -16.82
N ASN A 38 4.72 -6.62 -17.48
CA ASN A 38 3.60 -5.66 -17.46
C ASN A 38 2.37 -6.32 -18.08
N GLY A 39 1.21 -6.12 -17.43
CA GLY A 39 -0.03 -6.79 -17.82
C GLY A 39 -0.24 -8.19 -17.22
N ALA A 40 0.70 -8.75 -16.45
CA ALA A 40 0.56 -10.06 -15.81
C ALA A 40 -0.47 -10.12 -14.65
N GLY A 41 -1.23 -9.06 -14.40
CA GLY A 41 -2.26 -9.04 -13.38
C GLY A 41 -1.78 -8.64 -11.97
N LYS A 42 -0.51 -8.26 -11.77
CA LYS A 42 0.05 -7.87 -10.45
C LYS A 42 -0.82 -6.82 -9.74
N THR A 43 -0.98 -5.66 -10.34
CA THR A 43 -1.82 -4.57 -9.80
C THR A 43 -3.28 -4.99 -9.63
N THR A 44 -3.80 -5.88 -10.47
CA THR A 44 -5.16 -6.42 -10.34
C THR A 44 -5.29 -7.29 -9.09
N ALA A 45 -4.30 -8.14 -8.81
CA ALA A 45 -4.26 -8.94 -7.58
C ALA A 45 -4.17 -8.04 -6.33
N LEU A 46 -3.31 -7.01 -6.35
CA LEU A 46 -3.22 -6.04 -5.26
C LEU A 46 -4.54 -5.28 -5.05
N LYS A 47 -5.20 -4.86 -6.13
CA LYS A 47 -6.53 -4.21 -6.05
C LYS A 47 -7.60 -5.15 -5.50
N ALA A 48 -7.56 -6.44 -5.82
CA ALA A 48 -8.48 -7.42 -5.24
C ALA A 48 -8.25 -7.58 -3.73
N ILE A 49 -7.01 -7.71 -3.29
CA ILE A 49 -6.62 -7.78 -1.86
C ILE A 49 -7.12 -6.55 -1.08
N LEU A 50 -7.09 -5.38 -1.71
CA LEU A 50 -7.55 -4.11 -1.11
C LEU A 50 -9.07 -3.89 -1.22
N GLY A 51 -9.83 -4.80 -1.84
CA GLY A 51 -11.27 -4.60 -2.09
C GLY A 51 -11.57 -3.46 -3.06
N LEU A 52 -10.63 -3.11 -3.94
CA LEU A 52 -10.75 -2.03 -4.93
C LEU A 52 -11.26 -2.50 -6.29
N THR A 53 -11.44 -3.80 -6.48
CA THR A 53 -12.00 -4.38 -7.71
C THR A 53 -12.82 -5.62 -7.38
N ALA A 54 -13.92 -5.82 -8.11
CA ALA A 54 -14.67 -7.05 -8.04
C ALA A 54 -13.87 -8.20 -8.67
N PHE A 55 -14.03 -9.41 -8.13
CA PHE A 55 -13.36 -10.62 -8.56
C PHE A 55 -14.29 -11.83 -8.37
N GLU A 56 -13.98 -12.94 -9.01
CA GLU A 56 -14.58 -14.25 -8.82
C GLU A 56 -13.63 -15.14 -7.99
N GLY A 57 -14.17 -16.20 -7.38
CA GLY A 57 -13.45 -17.07 -6.49
C GLY A 57 -13.46 -16.58 -5.03
N GLU A 58 -12.55 -17.11 -4.23
CA GLU A 58 -12.43 -16.80 -2.80
C GLU A 58 -11.17 -15.99 -2.51
N LEU A 59 -11.31 -14.93 -1.74
CA LEU A 59 -10.19 -14.16 -1.22
C LEU A 59 -10.48 -13.76 0.22
N SER A 60 -9.56 -14.10 1.11
CA SER A 60 -9.60 -13.71 2.50
C SER A 60 -8.32 -12.95 2.85
N VAL A 61 -8.48 -11.79 3.44
CA VAL A 61 -7.39 -10.95 3.96
C VAL A 61 -7.63 -10.76 5.46
N LEU A 62 -6.69 -11.20 6.28
CA LEU A 62 -6.84 -11.23 7.75
C LEU A 62 -8.13 -11.90 8.21
N GLY A 63 -8.55 -12.97 7.51
CA GLY A 63 -9.79 -13.71 7.80
C GLY A 63 -11.08 -13.05 7.31
N GLN A 64 -11.00 -11.95 6.55
CA GLN A 64 -12.15 -11.19 6.05
C GLN A 64 -12.19 -11.15 4.52
N ASP A 65 -13.39 -11.20 3.94
CA ASP A 65 -13.59 -10.99 2.50
C ASP A 65 -13.50 -9.48 2.20
N PRO A 66 -12.55 -9.03 1.37
CA PRO A 66 -12.36 -7.62 1.07
C PRO A 66 -13.53 -6.98 0.30
N ARG A 67 -14.43 -7.77 -0.31
CA ARG A 67 -15.62 -7.25 -1.00
C ARG A 67 -16.66 -6.69 -0.04
N VAL A 68 -16.73 -7.22 1.18
CA VAL A 68 -17.77 -6.88 2.17
C VAL A 68 -17.21 -6.22 3.43
N ALA A 69 -15.94 -6.43 3.76
CA ALA A 69 -15.32 -5.96 4.99
C ALA A 69 -14.23 -4.89 4.75
N ARG A 70 -14.26 -4.20 3.59
CA ARG A 70 -13.21 -3.26 3.19
C ARG A 70 -12.92 -2.20 4.24
N ASP A 71 -13.95 -1.60 4.86
CA ASP A 71 -13.79 -0.54 5.86
C ASP A 71 -13.00 -1.04 7.09
N LYS A 72 -13.27 -2.26 7.54
CA LYS A 72 -12.52 -2.87 8.65
C LYS A 72 -11.10 -3.20 8.23
N LEU A 73 -10.91 -3.72 7.01
CA LEU A 73 -9.60 -4.07 6.49
C LEU A 73 -8.69 -2.84 6.35
N MET A 74 -9.21 -1.70 5.94
CA MET A 74 -8.42 -0.48 5.77
C MET A 74 -7.85 0.07 7.08
N ASN A 75 -8.35 -0.36 8.23
CA ASN A 75 -7.74 -0.06 9.53
C ASN A 75 -6.49 -0.93 9.83
N GLU A 76 -6.31 -2.04 9.12
CA GLU A 76 -5.25 -3.02 9.39
C GLU A 76 -4.34 -3.27 8.16
N VAL A 77 -4.72 -2.75 7.00
CA VAL A 77 -3.98 -2.87 5.74
C VAL A 77 -3.53 -1.50 5.29
N CYS A 78 -2.27 -1.36 4.99
CA CYS A 78 -1.70 -0.14 4.42
C CYS A 78 -1.30 -0.35 2.98
N PHE A 79 -1.52 0.64 2.13
CA PHE A 79 -1.22 0.58 0.70
C PHE A 79 -0.39 1.77 0.25
N ILE A 80 0.71 1.48 -0.45
CA ILE A 80 1.46 2.47 -1.21
C ILE A 80 1.26 2.15 -2.69
N ALA A 81 0.56 3.07 -3.38
CA ALA A 81 0.40 3.00 -4.83
C ALA A 81 1.70 3.39 -5.54
N ASP A 82 1.90 2.89 -6.77
CA ASP A 82 2.98 3.30 -7.68
C ASP A 82 3.06 4.84 -7.82
N VAL A 83 1.90 5.49 -7.88
CA VAL A 83 1.82 6.96 -7.95
C VAL A 83 1.30 7.50 -6.62
N ALA A 84 2.14 7.49 -5.60
CA ALA A 84 1.83 8.16 -4.34
C ALA A 84 1.96 9.67 -4.52
N ILE A 85 0.88 10.33 -4.92
CA ILE A 85 0.85 11.78 -5.16
C ILE A 85 0.44 12.51 -3.89
N LEU A 86 1.43 13.00 -3.14
CA LEU A 86 1.17 14.02 -2.14
C LEU A 86 0.90 15.37 -2.85
N PRO A 87 -0.09 16.15 -2.38
CA PRO A 87 -0.35 17.46 -2.93
C PRO A 87 0.90 18.35 -2.87
N ARG A 88 1.27 18.96 -3.98
CA ARG A 88 2.53 19.74 -4.07
C ARG A 88 2.61 20.91 -3.11
N TRP A 89 1.47 21.42 -2.66
CA TRP A 89 1.38 22.54 -1.73
C TRP A 89 1.50 22.15 -0.25
N ILE A 90 1.26 20.86 0.10
CA ILE A 90 1.25 20.40 1.48
C ILE A 90 2.66 20.44 2.08
N ARG A 91 2.75 20.75 3.37
CA ARG A 91 3.99 20.67 4.15
C ARG A 91 4.11 19.31 4.82
N VAL A 92 5.34 18.93 5.18
CA VAL A 92 5.60 17.68 5.94
C VAL A 92 4.74 17.61 7.20
N SER A 93 4.72 18.67 8.01
CA SER A 93 3.89 18.71 9.23
C SER A 93 2.40 18.52 8.94
N GLN A 94 1.89 19.16 7.90
CA GLN A 94 0.48 19.04 7.51
C GLN A 94 0.13 17.65 6.98
N ALA A 95 1.07 16.98 6.30
CA ALA A 95 0.88 15.59 5.87
C ALA A 95 0.81 14.65 7.08
N ILE A 96 1.65 14.87 8.09
CA ILE A 96 1.62 14.12 9.36
C ILE A 96 0.29 14.35 10.08
N ASP A 97 -0.13 15.62 10.24
CA ASP A 97 -1.38 15.99 10.89
C ASP A 97 -2.59 15.35 10.20
N PHE A 98 -2.58 15.32 8.86
CA PHE A 98 -3.63 14.71 8.07
C PHE A 98 -3.72 13.21 8.31
N VAL A 99 -2.60 12.48 8.22
CA VAL A 99 -2.60 11.02 8.42
C VAL A 99 -2.98 10.66 9.86
N GLU A 100 -2.51 11.42 10.84
CA GLU A 100 -2.90 11.24 12.25
C GLU A 100 -4.40 11.44 12.46
N GLY A 101 -4.99 12.42 11.77
CA GLY A 101 -6.43 12.69 11.87
C GLY A 101 -7.33 11.66 11.19
N VAL A 102 -6.82 10.91 10.19
CA VAL A 102 -7.63 9.95 9.42
C VAL A 102 -7.33 8.50 9.74
N HIS A 103 -6.16 8.17 10.29
CA HIS A 103 -5.78 6.78 10.54
C HIS A 103 -5.60 6.50 12.04
N PRO A 104 -6.50 5.70 12.66
CA PRO A 104 -6.52 5.50 14.12
C PRO A 104 -5.28 4.77 14.67
N ARG A 105 -4.52 4.11 13.82
CA ARG A 105 -3.30 3.35 14.19
C ARG A 105 -2.01 4.05 13.76
N PHE A 106 -2.08 5.33 13.42
CA PHE A 106 -0.89 6.12 13.10
C PHE A 106 -0.15 6.53 14.37
N SER A 107 1.17 6.47 14.35
CA SER A 107 2.04 6.92 15.43
C SER A 107 2.91 8.08 14.96
N ARG A 108 2.57 9.29 15.38
CA ARG A 108 3.36 10.51 15.10
C ARG A 108 4.82 10.32 15.54
N ALA A 109 5.06 9.76 16.73
CA ALA A 109 6.39 9.55 17.25
C ALA A 109 7.24 8.63 16.35
N LYS A 110 6.63 7.54 15.81
CA LYS A 110 7.32 6.69 14.83
C LYS A 110 7.63 7.44 13.54
N CYS A 111 6.68 8.22 13.02
CA CYS A 111 6.88 9.02 11.81
C CYS A 111 8.04 10.02 11.98
N GLU A 112 8.03 10.77 13.06
CA GLU A 112 9.09 11.74 13.37
C GLU A 112 10.45 11.07 13.56
N ALA A 113 10.51 9.89 14.17
CA ALA A 113 11.74 9.11 14.31
C ALA A 113 12.30 8.64 12.96
N PHE A 114 11.43 8.28 11.99
CA PHE A 114 11.86 7.99 10.62
C PHE A 114 12.37 9.23 9.91
N LEU A 115 11.66 10.34 10.02
CA LEU A 115 12.03 11.60 9.37
C LEU A 115 13.33 12.20 9.92
N ALA A 116 13.63 11.99 11.21
CA ALA A 116 14.87 12.42 11.82
C ALA A 116 16.13 11.82 11.17
N ARG A 117 15.98 10.71 10.43
CA ARG A 117 17.06 10.07 9.65
C ARG A 117 17.20 10.60 8.23
N THR A 118 16.39 11.58 7.86
CA THR A 118 16.33 12.19 6.52
C THR A 118 16.72 13.67 6.59
N LYS A 119 16.81 14.30 5.43
CA LYS A 119 17.02 15.76 5.31
C LYS A 119 15.68 16.52 5.23
N LEU A 120 14.56 15.88 5.54
CA LEU A 120 13.25 16.49 5.47
C LEU A 120 12.98 17.37 6.69
N HIS A 121 12.37 18.53 6.46
CA HIS A 121 12.02 19.48 7.52
C HIS A 121 10.51 19.68 7.61
N ALA A 122 9.97 19.83 8.81
CA ALA A 122 8.54 19.97 9.08
C ALA A 122 7.83 21.05 8.23
N LYS A 123 8.52 22.17 7.97
CA LYS A 123 7.98 23.31 7.21
C LYS A 123 8.15 23.16 5.69
N GLN A 124 8.94 22.21 5.21
CA GLN A 124 9.22 21.99 3.79
C GLN A 124 7.97 21.54 3.05
N ARG A 125 7.75 22.08 1.84
CA ARG A 125 6.62 21.71 0.99
C ARG A 125 7.03 20.61 0.01
N VAL A 126 6.07 19.74 -0.36
CA VAL A 126 6.31 18.63 -1.32
C VAL A 126 6.87 19.15 -2.65
N ARG A 127 6.45 20.32 -3.14
CA ARG A 127 6.99 20.93 -4.38
C ARG A 127 8.48 21.28 -4.31
N GLU A 128 9.05 21.35 -3.12
CA GLU A 128 10.46 21.72 -2.85
C GLU A 128 11.34 20.46 -2.68
N MET A 129 10.74 19.27 -2.83
CA MET A 129 11.39 18.00 -2.62
C MET A 129 11.81 17.35 -3.94
N SER A 130 12.93 16.63 -3.90
CA SER A 130 13.28 15.68 -4.96
C SER A 130 12.33 14.47 -4.93
N LYS A 131 12.30 13.69 -6.01
CA LYS A 131 11.51 12.43 -6.06
C LYS A 131 11.86 11.51 -4.89
N GLY A 132 13.16 11.30 -4.61
CA GLY A 132 13.61 10.48 -3.48
C GLY A 132 13.15 11.01 -2.11
N MET A 133 13.12 12.33 -1.90
CA MET A 133 12.59 12.94 -0.67
C MET A 133 11.09 12.71 -0.52
N ILE A 134 10.32 12.75 -1.62
CA ILE A 134 8.88 12.44 -1.61
C ILE A 134 8.65 10.98 -1.22
N VAL A 135 9.45 10.06 -1.77
CA VAL A 135 9.39 8.64 -1.40
C VAL A 135 9.73 8.44 0.08
N GLN A 136 10.77 9.10 0.59
CA GLN A 136 11.13 9.04 2.01
C GLN A 136 9.98 9.55 2.92
N LEU A 137 9.31 10.64 2.54
CA LEU A 137 8.16 11.14 3.28
C LEU A 137 7.00 10.11 3.26
N HIS A 138 6.67 9.55 2.10
CA HIS A 138 5.65 8.51 1.99
C HIS A 138 5.96 7.30 2.86
N LEU A 139 7.19 6.79 2.78
CA LEU A 139 7.62 5.66 3.60
C LEU A 139 7.49 5.98 5.09
N ALA A 140 7.91 7.17 5.52
CA ALA A 140 7.80 7.57 6.92
C ALA A 140 6.35 7.60 7.40
N LEU A 141 5.42 8.14 6.57
CA LEU A 141 4.00 8.18 6.89
C LEU A 141 3.40 6.77 7.00
N VAL A 142 3.69 5.90 6.02
CA VAL A 142 3.11 4.55 5.96
C VAL A 142 3.70 3.62 7.01
N MET A 143 5.01 3.64 7.21
CA MET A 143 5.68 2.81 8.22
C MET A 143 5.35 3.22 9.66
N ALA A 144 4.80 4.42 9.85
CA ALA A 144 4.29 4.87 11.13
C ALA A 144 2.89 4.34 11.45
N ILE A 145 2.21 3.73 10.48
CA ILE A 145 0.92 3.05 10.69
C ILE A 145 1.22 1.63 11.18
N ASP A 146 0.58 1.23 12.28
CA ASP A 146 0.68 -0.13 12.81
C ASP A 146 -0.23 -1.09 12.02
N ALA A 147 0.09 -1.30 10.74
CA ALA A 147 -0.65 -2.17 9.85
C ALA A 147 -0.19 -3.63 10.00
N LYS A 148 -1.13 -4.57 9.86
CA LYS A 148 -0.84 -6.02 9.83
C LYS A 148 -0.42 -6.50 8.44
N VAL A 149 -0.88 -5.81 7.40
CA VAL A 149 -0.51 -6.08 6.00
C VAL A 149 -0.09 -4.78 5.33
N LEU A 150 1.06 -4.79 4.70
CA LEU A 150 1.55 -3.70 3.87
C LEU A 150 1.58 -4.15 2.41
N VAL A 151 0.85 -3.44 1.57
CA VAL A 151 0.78 -3.68 0.12
C VAL A 151 1.54 -2.56 -0.59
N LEU A 152 2.49 -2.94 -1.42
CA LEU A 152 3.33 -2.01 -2.20
C LEU A 152 3.16 -2.32 -3.69
N ASP A 153 2.74 -1.34 -4.48
CA ASP A 153 2.69 -1.45 -5.93
C ASP A 153 3.87 -0.66 -6.51
N GLU A 154 4.84 -1.38 -7.08
CA GLU A 154 6.07 -0.84 -7.69
C GLU A 154 6.83 0.20 -6.82
N PRO A 155 7.15 -0.10 -5.55
CA PRO A 155 7.66 0.87 -4.59
C PRO A 155 9.05 1.45 -4.94
N THR A 156 9.73 0.88 -5.93
CA THR A 156 11.08 1.30 -6.37
C THR A 156 11.06 2.20 -7.60
N LEU A 157 9.91 2.41 -8.23
CA LEU A 157 9.79 3.33 -9.36
C LEU A 157 10.15 4.77 -8.94
N GLY A 158 11.26 5.27 -9.50
CA GLY A 158 11.78 6.60 -9.19
C GLY A 158 12.84 6.66 -8.08
N LEU A 159 13.25 5.52 -7.53
CA LEU A 159 14.50 5.41 -6.79
C LEU A 159 15.60 5.05 -7.80
N ASP A 160 16.57 5.96 -7.98
CA ASP A 160 17.84 5.60 -8.62
C ASP A 160 18.55 4.62 -7.67
N ILE A 161 18.50 3.35 -8.03
CA ILE A 161 19.30 2.32 -7.37
C ILE A 161 20.71 2.48 -7.95
N LEU A 162 21.55 3.25 -7.26
CA LEU A 162 22.99 3.27 -7.47
C LEU A 162 23.62 2.03 -6.85
#